data_f883690907163520d12f64b97cebdf3f
#
_entry.id   f883690907163520d12f64b97cebdf3f
#
_cell.length_a   1.000
_cell.length_b   1.000
_cell.length_c   1.000
_cell.angle_alpha   90.00
_cell.angle_beta   90.00
_cell.angle_gamma   90.00
#
_symmetry.space_group_name_H-M   'P 1'
#
loop_
_entity.id
_entity.type
_entity.pdbx_description
1 polymer ?
#
loop_
_entity_poly.entity_id
_entity_poly.type
_entity_poly.pdbx_seq_one_letter_code
_entity_poly.pdbx_strand_id
1 'polypeptide(L)'
;LHWQKINSMKSTLLKLALLVVIAVLGYILYASIMKPVRFTEEVNRRNAQIVSKLKDIRTSEVLYKQFHNQYTASFDTLIDFLRTGKIPVVKMIPDPKDTTFTRSISDTVGYVNIADSLFSKRPNFKIEDMAIIPFSDGRRFELTTDKIDKGGVKVSVIEVLVPYEYYLYDMDKQDVINMSERQKNINKYPGIKMGSLTEASTDGNWE
;
A
#
# COMPACT_ATOMS: atom_id res chain seq x y z
N LEU A 1 -22.26 -18.05 69.59
CA LEU A 1 -22.67 -17.02 68.58
C LEU A 1 -21.49 -16.24 67.98
N HIS A 2 -20.44 -15.94 68.75
CA HIS A 2 -19.28 -15.15 68.21
C HIS A 2 -18.41 -15.91 67.20
N TRP A 3 -18.20 -17.21 67.36
CA TRP A 3 -17.39 -18.06 66.46
C TRP A 3 -18.02 -18.28 65.11
N GLN A 4 -19.33 -18.36 65.01
CA GLN A 4 -20.02 -18.53 63.69
C GLN A 4 -19.94 -17.24 62.86
N LYS A 5 -19.95 -16.06 63.44
CA LYS A 5 -19.86 -14.77 62.78
C LYS A 5 -18.45 -14.54 62.16
N ILE A 6 -17.40 -14.96 62.87
CA ILE A 6 -16.00 -14.86 62.41
C ILE A 6 -15.75 -15.80 61.21
N ASN A 7 -16.28 -17.00 61.21
CA ASN A 7 -16.14 -17.94 60.10
C ASN A 7 -16.95 -17.50 58.86
N SER A 8 -18.11 -16.91 59.06
CA SER A 8 -18.91 -16.32 57.95
C SER A 8 -18.19 -15.13 57.30
N MET A 9 -17.59 -14.24 58.10
CA MET A 9 -16.78 -13.12 57.56
C MET A 9 -15.57 -13.59 56.77
N LYS A 10 -14.82 -14.59 57.25
CA LYS A 10 -13.68 -15.18 56.55
C LYS A 10 -14.10 -15.83 55.23
N SER A 11 -15.22 -16.54 55.22
CA SER A 11 -15.79 -17.16 54.01
C SER A 11 -16.23 -16.10 52.99
N THR A 12 -16.83 -14.99 53.42
CA THR A 12 -17.25 -13.90 52.53
C THR A 12 -16.03 -13.16 51.96
N LEU A 13 -15.01 -12.92 52.77
CA LEU A 13 -13.76 -12.31 52.33
C LEU A 13 -13.03 -13.17 51.27
N LEU A 14 -13.00 -14.49 51.51
CA LEU A 14 -12.43 -15.45 50.58
C LEU A 14 -13.19 -15.46 49.24
N LYS A 15 -14.52 -15.43 49.27
CA LYS A 15 -15.34 -15.36 48.05
C LYS A 15 -15.10 -14.06 47.26
N LEU A 16 -14.96 -12.94 47.96
CA LEU A 16 -14.66 -11.66 47.33
C LEU A 16 -13.26 -11.64 46.70
N ALA A 17 -12.26 -12.16 47.41
CA ALA A 17 -10.91 -12.32 46.87
C ALA A 17 -10.90 -13.21 45.63
N LEU A 18 -11.63 -14.32 45.66
CA LEU A 18 -11.74 -15.22 44.48
C LEU A 18 -12.40 -14.54 43.30
N LEU A 19 -13.43 -13.72 43.52
CA LEU A 19 -14.10 -12.96 42.47
C LEU A 19 -13.16 -11.94 41.84
N VAL A 20 -12.33 -11.25 42.64
CA VAL A 20 -11.30 -10.33 42.13
C VAL A 20 -10.28 -11.08 41.24
N VAL A 21 -9.82 -12.23 41.72
CA VAL A 21 -8.87 -13.07 40.93
C VAL A 21 -9.49 -13.48 39.60
N ILE A 22 -10.74 -13.91 39.58
CA ILE A 22 -11.45 -14.28 38.33
C ILE A 22 -11.54 -13.08 37.38
N ALA A 23 -11.89 -11.89 37.93
CA ALA A 23 -11.98 -10.67 37.11
C ALA A 23 -10.61 -10.29 36.50
N VAL A 24 -9.53 -10.39 37.29
CA VAL A 24 -8.16 -10.13 36.82
C VAL A 24 -7.74 -11.14 35.75
N LEU A 25 -7.99 -12.43 35.95
CA LEU A 25 -7.68 -13.46 34.95
C LEU A 25 -8.49 -13.27 33.68
N GLY A 26 -9.76 -12.94 33.79
CA GLY A 26 -10.61 -12.59 32.63
C GLY A 26 -10.08 -11.39 31.84
N TYR A 27 -9.61 -10.37 32.54
CA TYR A 27 -9.00 -9.21 31.90
C TYR A 27 -7.69 -9.55 31.19
N ILE A 28 -6.81 -10.34 31.83
CA ILE A 28 -5.54 -10.80 31.22
C ILE A 28 -5.82 -11.62 29.97
N LEU A 29 -6.78 -12.53 30.02
CA LEU A 29 -7.18 -13.36 28.88
C LEU A 29 -7.72 -12.47 27.74
N TYR A 30 -8.61 -11.54 28.04
CA TYR A 30 -9.12 -10.59 27.06
C TYR A 30 -8.00 -9.76 26.41
N ALA A 31 -7.10 -9.19 27.21
CA ALA A 31 -5.96 -8.39 26.71
C ALA A 31 -5.02 -9.22 25.84
N SER A 32 -4.77 -10.48 26.20
CA SER A 32 -3.93 -11.40 25.44
C SER A 32 -4.49 -11.71 24.05
N ILE A 33 -5.81 -11.83 23.93
CA ILE A 33 -6.48 -12.09 22.64
C ILE A 33 -6.56 -10.81 21.82
N MET A 34 -6.86 -9.68 22.45
CA MET A 34 -7.10 -8.41 21.75
C MET A 34 -5.81 -7.74 21.23
N LYS A 35 -4.65 -7.98 21.89
CA LYS A 35 -3.37 -7.39 21.45
C LYS A 35 -3.03 -7.75 19.99
N PRO A 36 -2.96 -9.02 19.59
CA PRO A 36 -2.64 -9.41 18.21
C PRO A 36 -3.73 -8.98 17.21
N VAL A 37 -4.99 -8.95 17.63
CA VAL A 37 -6.10 -8.48 16.76
C VAL A 37 -5.90 -7.01 16.41
N ARG A 38 -5.71 -6.15 17.40
CA ARG A 38 -5.47 -4.70 17.18
C ARG A 38 -4.21 -4.44 16.36
N PHE A 39 -3.13 -5.20 16.60
CA PHE A 39 -1.92 -5.12 15.80
C PHE A 39 -2.21 -5.42 14.32
N THR A 40 -2.89 -6.52 14.05
CA THR A 40 -3.22 -6.93 12.67
C THR A 40 -4.15 -5.93 11.97
N GLU A 41 -5.16 -5.41 12.67
CA GLU A 41 -6.07 -4.39 12.13
C GLU A 41 -5.31 -3.11 11.74
N GLU A 42 -4.41 -2.64 12.60
CA GLU A 42 -3.61 -1.45 12.32
C GLU A 42 -2.62 -1.67 11.16
N VAL A 43 -1.97 -2.82 11.10
CA VAL A 43 -1.11 -3.21 9.97
C VAL A 43 -1.92 -3.21 8.67
N ASN A 44 -3.09 -3.82 8.65
CA ASN A 44 -3.94 -3.87 7.47
C ASN A 44 -4.40 -2.48 7.02
N ARG A 45 -4.75 -1.61 7.97
CA ARG A 45 -5.12 -0.22 7.71
C ARG A 45 -3.97 0.56 7.05
N ARG A 46 -2.74 0.43 7.58
CA ARG A 46 -1.55 1.08 7.01
C ARG A 46 -1.18 0.50 5.65
N ASN A 47 -1.21 -0.81 5.51
CA ASN A 47 -0.98 -1.49 4.23
C ASN A 47 -1.92 -0.98 3.14
N ALA A 48 -3.21 -0.86 3.44
CA ALA A 48 -4.19 -0.37 2.46
C ALA A 48 -3.87 1.04 1.95
N GLN A 49 -3.39 1.93 2.82
CA GLN A 49 -3.01 3.29 2.42
C GLN A 49 -1.72 3.30 1.57
N ILE A 50 -0.72 2.49 1.93
CA ILE A 50 0.51 2.36 1.15
C ILE A 50 0.22 1.76 -0.23
N VAL A 51 -0.57 0.69 -0.27
CA VAL A 51 -1.01 0.05 -1.53
C VAL A 51 -1.77 1.03 -2.42
N SER A 52 -2.63 1.88 -1.85
CA SER A 52 -3.31 2.94 -2.61
C SER A 52 -2.31 3.89 -3.28
N LYS A 53 -1.29 4.35 -2.55
CA LYS A 53 -0.24 5.21 -3.13
C LYS A 53 0.62 4.47 -4.17
N LEU A 54 0.97 3.21 -3.91
CA LEU A 54 1.72 2.42 -4.88
C LEU A 54 0.94 2.19 -6.19
N LYS A 55 -0.38 2.03 -6.11
CA LYS A 55 -1.25 1.99 -7.29
C LYS A 55 -1.23 3.29 -8.08
N ASP A 56 -1.19 4.44 -7.39
CA ASP A 56 -1.07 5.75 -8.03
C ASP A 56 0.30 5.90 -8.72
N ILE A 57 1.38 5.51 -8.04
CA ILE A 57 2.73 5.50 -8.60
C ILE A 57 2.79 4.58 -9.82
N ARG A 58 2.26 3.36 -9.71
CA ARG A 58 2.18 2.40 -10.83
C ARG A 58 1.49 2.99 -12.06
N THR A 59 0.32 3.59 -11.84
CA THR A 59 -0.45 4.19 -12.94
C THR A 59 0.32 5.34 -13.60
N SER A 60 0.97 6.18 -12.80
CA SER A 60 1.77 7.31 -13.27
C SER A 60 3.00 6.84 -14.04
N GLU A 61 3.72 5.83 -13.53
CA GLU A 61 4.91 5.26 -14.16
C GLU A 61 4.60 4.50 -15.45
N VAL A 62 3.50 3.75 -15.47
CA VAL A 62 3.04 3.08 -16.70
C VAL A 62 2.71 4.11 -17.78
N LEU A 63 2.06 5.22 -17.41
CA LEU A 63 1.79 6.30 -18.33
C LEU A 63 3.09 6.99 -18.79
N TYR A 64 4.02 7.27 -17.87
CA TYR A 64 5.33 7.83 -18.20
C TYR A 64 6.07 6.95 -19.22
N LYS A 65 6.06 5.62 -19.00
CA LYS A 65 6.67 4.65 -19.93
C LYS A 65 6.02 4.70 -21.32
N GLN A 66 4.72 4.92 -21.44
CA GLN A 66 4.04 5.03 -22.75
C GLN A 66 4.57 6.21 -23.56
N PHE A 67 4.95 7.30 -22.91
CA PHE A 67 5.48 8.50 -23.58
C PHE A 67 7.00 8.45 -23.81
N HIS A 68 7.76 7.81 -22.92
CA HIS A 68 9.23 7.86 -22.91
C HIS A 68 9.89 6.51 -23.17
N ASN A 69 9.12 5.42 -23.38
CA ASN A 69 9.58 4.03 -23.56
C ASN A 69 10.42 3.48 -22.39
N GLN A 70 10.43 4.14 -21.23
CA GLN A 70 11.14 3.71 -20.04
C GLN A 70 10.47 4.27 -18.78
N TYR A 71 10.66 3.58 -17.64
CA TYR A 71 10.28 4.08 -16.34
C TYR A 71 11.26 5.14 -15.83
N THR A 72 10.84 5.99 -14.90
CA THR A 72 11.75 6.94 -14.24
C THR A 72 12.13 6.47 -12.83
N ALA A 73 13.39 6.72 -12.45
CA ALA A 73 13.86 6.50 -11.07
C ALA A 73 13.72 7.74 -10.18
N SER A 74 13.16 8.84 -10.72
CA SER A 74 13.08 10.13 -10.03
C SER A 74 11.64 10.58 -9.86
N PHE A 75 11.22 10.77 -8.60
CA PHE A 75 9.92 11.38 -8.32
C PHE A 75 9.79 12.80 -8.83
N ASP A 76 10.86 13.57 -8.84
CA ASP A 76 10.80 14.96 -9.33
C ASP A 76 10.47 14.97 -10.83
N THR A 77 11.10 14.08 -11.62
CA THR A 77 10.79 13.89 -13.04
C THR A 77 9.35 13.40 -13.24
N LEU A 78 8.88 12.45 -12.41
CA LEU A 78 7.52 11.93 -12.49
C LEU A 78 6.48 13.01 -12.15
N ILE A 79 6.73 13.79 -11.11
CA ILE A 79 5.85 14.90 -10.67
C ILE A 79 5.79 15.98 -11.76
N ASP A 80 6.91 16.37 -12.35
CA ASP A 80 6.93 17.35 -13.44
C ASP A 80 6.17 16.84 -14.67
N PHE A 81 6.34 15.57 -15.02
CA PHE A 81 5.58 14.95 -16.09
C PHE A 81 4.07 14.97 -15.82
N LEU A 82 3.64 14.63 -14.61
CA LEU A 82 2.22 14.65 -14.24
C LEU A 82 1.63 16.06 -14.25
N ARG A 83 2.43 17.07 -13.86
CA ARG A 83 2.00 18.49 -13.79
C ARG A 83 1.94 19.15 -15.15
N THR A 84 2.91 18.91 -16.01
CA THR A 84 3.07 19.61 -17.29
C THR A 84 2.57 18.82 -18.49
N GLY A 85 2.53 17.49 -18.37
CA GLY A 85 2.16 16.60 -19.45
C GLY A 85 0.68 16.71 -19.82
N LYS A 86 0.40 16.46 -21.12
CA LYS A 86 -0.95 16.51 -21.69
C LYS A 86 -1.22 15.23 -22.49
N ILE A 87 -2.42 14.69 -22.33
CA ILE A 87 -2.90 13.54 -23.09
C ILE A 87 -3.85 14.05 -24.18
N PRO A 88 -3.67 13.63 -25.44
CA PRO A 88 -4.63 13.96 -26.49
C PRO A 88 -5.95 13.22 -26.24
N VAL A 89 -7.05 13.96 -26.28
CA VAL A 89 -8.39 13.38 -26.30
C VAL A 89 -8.75 13.08 -27.74
N VAL A 90 -8.80 11.80 -28.09
CA VAL A 90 -9.13 11.36 -29.44
C VAL A 90 -10.59 10.91 -29.53
N LYS A 91 -11.28 11.38 -30.55
CA LYS A 91 -12.60 10.90 -30.95
C LYS A 91 -12.44 9.93 -32.11
N MET A 92 -12.94 8.73 -31.95
CA MET A 92 -13.03 7.78 -33.08
C MET A 92 -14.24 8.17 -33.95
N ILE A 93 -13.99 8.50 -35.20
CA ILE A 93 -15.01 8.80 -36.20
C ILE A 93 -14.94 7.71 -37.27
N PRO A 94 -16.08 7.18 -37.78
CA PRO A 94 -16.06 6.28 -38.93
C PRO A 94 -15.33 6.95 -40.09
N ASP A 95 -14.47 6.21 -40.80
CA ASP A 95 -13.76 6.73 -41.97
C ASP A 95 -14.79 7.06 -43.06
N PRO A 96 -14.92 8.35 -43.49
CA PRO A 96 -15.87 8.71 -44.57
C PRO A 96 -15.61 8.03 -45.90
N LYS A 97 -14.40 7.47 -46.08
CA LYS A 97 -14.00 6.74 -47.30
C LYS A 97 -14.28 5.24 -47.19
N ASP A 98 -14.63 4.74 -46.03
CA ASP A 98 -14.92 3.33 -45.82
C ASP A 98 -16.43 3.08 -45.88
N THR A 99 -16.91 2.61 -46.98
CA THR A 99 -18.34 2.25 -47.18
C THR A 99 -18.76 1.00 -46.41
N THR A 100 -17.81 0.26 -45.82
CA THR A 100 -18.06 -0.96 -45.03
C THR A 100 -18.17 -0.67 -43.51
N PHE A 101 -17.93 0.57 -43.09
CA PHE A 101 -17.96 1.01 -41.68
C PHE A 101 -17.05 0.19 -40.72
N THR A 102 -15.98 -0.41 -41.29
CA THR A 102 -15.05 -1.24 -40.48
C THR A 102 -13.84 -0.45 -40.02
N ARG A 103 -13.55 0.72 -40.61
CA ARG A 103 -12.41 1.59 -40.26
C ARG A 103 -12.86 2.81 -39.53
N SER A 104 -12.09 3.16 -38.49
CA SER A 104 -12.27 4.40 -37.71
C SER A 104 -11.01 5.26 -37.86
N ILE A 105 -11.20 6.57 -38.00
CA ILE A 105 -10.15 7.57 -37.95
C ILE A 105 -10.16 8.19 -36.56
N SER A 106 -8.96 8.33 -35.96
CA SER A 106 -8.79 9.05 -34.70
C SER A 106 -8.60 10.54 -34.97
N ASP A 107 -9.56 11.35 -34.53
CA ASP A 107 -9.46 12.81 -34.59
C ASP A 107 -9.18 13.37 -33.19
N THR A 108 -8.15 14.23 -33.06
CA THR A 108 -7.76 14.83 -31.78
C THR A 108 -8.63 16.05 -31.52
N VAL A 109 -9.60 15.92 -30.61
CA VAL A 109 -10.56 17.00 -30.27
C VAL A 109 -10.05 17.94 -29.16
N GLY A 110 -8.95 17.60 -28.50
CA GLY A 110 -8.39 18.45 -27.44
C GLY A 110 -7.26 17.78 -26.66
N TYR A 111 -6.79 18.45 -25.63
CA TYR A 111 -5.78 17.95 -24.70
C TYR A 111 -6.25 18.12 -23.26
N VAL A 112 -6.00 17.13 -22.41
CA VAL A 112 -6.28 17.17 -20.98
C VAL A 112 -4.98 16.99 -20.22
N ASN A 113 -4.80 17.71 -19.11
CA ASN A 113 -3.64 17.51 -18.23
C ASN A 113 -3.65 16.09 -17.66
N ILE A 114 -2.46 15.50 -17.56
CA ILE A 114 -2.28 14.13 -17.03
C ILE A 114 -2.83 14.04 -15.61
N ALA A 115 -2.48 14.99 -14.75
CA ALA A 115 -2.95 15.05 -13.37
C ALA A 115 -4.48 15.05 -13.27
N ASP A 116 -5.14 15.87 -14.11
CA ASP A 116 -6.60 15.95 -14.13
C ASP A 116 -7.23 14.66 -14.66
N SER A 117 -6.60 14.01 -15.64
CA SER A 117 -7.08 12.74 -16.16
C SER A 117 -7.02 11.61 -15.16
N LEU A 118 -5.94 11.53 -14.37
CA LEU A 118 -5.72 10.42 -13.42
C LEU A 118 -6.39 10.64 -12.07
N PHE A 119 -6.42 11.89 -11.59
CA PHE A 119 -6.75 12.19 -10.19
C PHE A 119 -7.97 13.13 -10.02
N SER A 120 -8.70 13.47 -11.09
CA SER A 120 -9.87 14.36 -11.05
C SER A 120 -10.96 13.94 -10.05
N LYS A 121 -11.10 12.64 -9.79
CA LYS A 121 -12.06 12.10 -8.82
C LYS A 121 -11.64 12.29 -7.35
N ARG A 122 -10.44 12.82 -7.11
CA ARG A 122 -9.87 13.03 -5.76
C ARG A 122 -9.43 14.48 -5.58
N PRO A 123 -10.36 15.41 -5.25
CA PRO A 123 -10.09 16.85 -5.23
C PRO A 123 -9.00 17.29 -4.24
N ASN A 124 -8.73 16.48 -3.21
CA ASN A 124 -7.70 16.76 -2.20
C ASN A 124 -6.37 16.01 -2.48
N PHE A 125 -6.22 15.41 -3.65
CA PHE A 125 -5.00 14.71 -4.00
C PHE A 125 -3.88 15.70 -4.36
N LYS A 126 -2.77 15.62 -3.62
CA LYS A 126 -1.56 16.40 -3.91
C LYS A 126 -0.52 15.48 -4.55
N ILE A 127 -0.09 15.83 -5.76
CA ILE A 127 0.87 15.02 -6.53
C ILE A 127 2.19 14.92 -5.76
N GLU A 128 2.59 15.99 -5.08
CA GLU A 128 3.83 16.06 -4.28
C GLU A 128 3.83 15.03 -3.13
N ASP A 129 2.68 14.77 -2.53
CA ASP A 129 2.54 13.82 -1.43
C ASP A 129 2.62 12.34 -1.91
N MET A 130 2.63 12.10 -3.24
CA MET A 130 2.75 10.75 -3.80
C MET A 130 4.08 10.10 -3.42
N ALA A 131 5.16 10.90 -3.35
CA ALA A 131 6.48 10.41 -3.03
C ALA A 131 6.67 10.00 -1.56
N ILE A 132 5.76 10.39 -0.65
CA ILE A 132 5.92 10.20 0.80
C ILE A 132 5.20 8.91 1.22
N ILE A 133 5.96 8.03 1.90
CA ILE A 133 5.40 6.81 2.50
C ILE A 133 4.52 7.20 3.70
N PRO A 134 3.24 6.80 3.74
CA PRO A 134 2.39 7.03 4.91
C PRO A 134 2.97 6.38 6.17
N PHE A 135 2.79 7.02 7.33
CA PHE A 135 3.23 6.52 8.64
C PHE A 135 4.75 6.29 8.77
N SER A 136 5.60 6.96 7.99
CA SER A 136 7.04 6.70 7.93
C SER A 136 7.93 7.83 8.41
N ASP A 137 7.37 8.82 9.13
CA ASP A 137 8.10 10.02 9.53
C ASP A 137 8.74 10.78 8.35
N GLY A 138 7.99 10.89 7.24
CA GLY A 138 8.40 11.65 6.07
C GLY A 138 9.37 10.93 5.12
N ARG A 139 9.60 9.62 5.27
CA ARG A 139 10.40 8.85 4.31
C ARG A 139 9.73 8.83 2.95
N ARG A 140 10.55 8.89 1.91
CA ARG A 140 10.08 8.82 0.51
C ARG A 140 10.17 7.39 0.00
N PHE A 141 9.27 7.04 -0.92
CA PHE A 141 9.44 5.84 -1.73
C PHE A 141 10.71 5.95 -2.57
N GLU A 142 11.34 4.83 -2.82
CA GLU A 142 12.49 4.73 -3.72
C GLU A 142 12.06 3.99 -4.98
N LEU A 143 12.24 4.64 -6.14
CA LEU A 143 11.96 4.05 -7.44
C LEU A 143 13.27 3.47 -7.98
N THR A 144 13.33 2.16 -8.12
CA THR A 144 14.47 1.48 -8.75
C THR A 144 14.05 1.00 -10.14
N THR A 145 14.82 1.36 -11.15
CA THR A 145 14.53 1.00 -12.54
C THR A 145 15.72 0.31 -13.18
N ASP A 146 15.44 -0.64 -14.08
CA ASP A 146 16.46 -1.35 -14.84
C ASP A 146 15.92 -1.74 -16.22
N LYS A 147 16.76 -2.36 -17.05
CA LYS A 147 16.41 -2.90 -18.36
C LYS A 147 16.82 -4.37 -18.43
N ILE A 148 15.85 -5.24 -18.59
CA ILE A 148 16.07 -6.67 -18.76
C ILE A 148 15.96 -7.07 -20.22
N ASP A 149 16.71 -8.09 -20.63
CA ASP A 149 16.57 -8.70 -21.95
C ASP A 149 15.49 -9.79 -21.90
N LYS A 150 14.49 -9.68 -22.76
CA LYS A 150 13.43 -10.68 -22.89
C LYS A 150 13.32 -11.10 -24.36
N GLY A 151 14.00 -12.18 -24.70
CA GLY A 151 13.99 -12.68 -26.07
C GLY A 151 14.65 -11.75 -27.09
N GLY A 152 15.74 -11.07 -26.71
CA GLY A 152 16.46 -10.14 -27.58
C GLY A 152 15.90 -8.71 -27.59
N VAL A 153 14.83 -8.46 -26.82
CA VAL A 153 14.24 -7.12 -26.66
C VAL A 153 14.54 -6.57 -25.27
N LYS A 154 15.11 -5.37 -25.19
CA LYS A 154 15.34 -4.67 -23.92
C LYS A 154 14.03 -4.06 -23.41
N VAL A 155 13.55 -4.57 -22.28
CA VAL A 155 12.33 -4.11 -21.61
C VAL A 155 12.71 -3.36 -20.36
N SER A 156 12.20 -2.12 -20.22
CA SER A 156 12.36 -1.35 -18.99
C SER A 156 11.46 -1.95 -17.89
N VAL A 157 12.03 -2.12 -16.71
CA VAL A 157 11.36 -2.64 -15.49
C VAL A 157 11.50 -1.65 -14.35
N ILE A 158 10.61 -1.77 -13.37
CA ILE A 158 10.57 -0.93 -12.18
C ILE A 158 10.28 -1.78 -10.95
N GLU A 159 10.88 -1.41 -9.83
CA GLU A 159 10.61 -2.00 -8.53
C GLU A 159 10.52 -0.91 -7.46
N VAL A 160 9.55 -1.04 -6.55
CA VAL A 160 9.41 -0.21 -5.35
C VAL A 160 9.28 -1.12 -4.15
N LEU A 161 10.14 -0.91 -3.16
CA LEU A 161 10.21 -1.71 -1.94
C LEU A 161 9.85 -0.84 -0.73
N VAL A 162 8.92 -1.32 0.10
CA VAL A 162 8.50 -0.65 1.34
C VAL A 162 8.58 -1.65 2.49
N PRO A 163 9.72 -1.72 3.21
CA PRO A 163 9.87 -2.63 4.35
C PRO A 163 8.89 -2.30 5.47
N TYR A 164 8.44 -3.30 6.21
CA TYR A 164 7.57 -3.12 7.38
C TYR A 164 8.14 -2.13 8.40
N GLU A 165 9.45 -2.15 8.62
CA GLU A 165 10.15 -1.26 9.56
C GLU A 165 10.03 0.24 9.22
N TYR A 166 9.70 0.60 7.97
CA TYR A 166 9.57 2.00 7.59
C TYR A 166 8.27 2.64 8.08
N TYR A 167 7.19 1.88 8.15
CA TYR A 167 5.86 2.42 8.45
C TYR A 167 5.16 1.77 9.65
N LEU A 168 5.84 0.81 10.32
CA LEU A 168 5.39 0.18 11.56
C LEU A 168 6.36 0.47 12.72
N TYR A 169 7.27 1.44 12.56
CA TYR A 169 8.34 1.73 13.53
C TYR A 169 7.85 2.16 14.91
N ASP A 170 6.64 2.71 14.98
CA ASP A 170 5.94 3.15 16.21
C ASP A 170 5.09 2.06 16.87
N MET A 171 5.03 0.87 16.27
CA MET A 171 4.29 -0.28 16.78
C MET A 171 5.18 -1.20 17.65
N ASP A 172 4.58 -2.26 18.22
CA ASP A 172 5.34 -3.24 19.01
C ASP A 172 6.47 -3.86 18.17
N LYS A 173 7.70 -3.56 18.56
CA LYS A 173 8.91 -3.94 17.81
C LYS A 173 9.02 -5.46 17.64
N GLN A 174 8.65 -6.23 18.68
CA GLN A 174 8.73 -7.69 18.60
C GLN A 174 7.71 -8.26 17.61
N ASP A 175 6.50 -7.72 17.60
CA ASP A 175 5.46 -8.15 16.67
C ASP A 175 5.84 -7.82 15.22
N VAL A 176 6.47 -6.66 14.97
CA VAL A 176 7.00 -6.28 13.63
C VAL A 176 8.13 -7.21 13.19
N ILE A 177 9.08 -7.52 14.09
CA ILE A 177 10.17 -8.47 13.80
C ILE A 177 9.59 -9.85 13.48
N ASN A 178 8.70 -10.37 14.31
CA ASN A 178 8.08 -11.68 14.10
C ASN A 178 7.34 -11.77 12.76
N MET A 179 6.65 -10.67 12.37
CA MET A 179 5.97 -10.58 11.09
C MET A 179 6.97 -10.58 9.92
N SER A 180 8.05 -9.82 10.03
CA SER A 180 9.12 -9.75 9.02
C SER A 180 9.80 -11.10 8.82
N GLU A 181 10.18 -11.77 9.91
CA GLU A 181 10.81 -13.09 9.87
C GLU A 181 9.87 -14.16 9.28
N ARG A 182 8.57 -14.08 9.57
CA ARG A 182 7.59 -14.99 8.97
C ARG A 182 7.55 -14.85 7.45
N GLN A 183 7.66 -13.63 6.90
CA GLN A 183 7.71 -13.44 5.45
C GLN A 183 9.03 -13.96 4.86
N LYS A 184 10.17 -13.67 5.50
CA LYS A 184 11.49 -14.17 5.06
C LYS A 184 11.54 -15.69 5.03
N ASN A 185 10.98 -16.36 6.05
CA ASN A 185 10.98 -17.82 6.15
C ASN A 185 10.21 -18.52 5.01
N ILE A 186 9.30 -17.82 4.34
CA ILE A 186 8.58 -18.31 3.16
C ILE A 186 9.11 -17.67 1.86
N ASN A 187 10.32 -17.12 1.87
CA ASN A 187 10.98 -16.45 0.75
C ASN A 187 10.15 -15.31 0.14
N LYS A 188 9.34 -14.62 0.95
CA LYS A 188 8.62 -13.41 0.56
C LYS A 188 9.30 -12.16 1.10
N TYR A 189 9.12 -11.06 0.39
CA TYR A 189 9.62 -9.76 0.83
C TYR A 189 8.95 -9.32 2.15
N PRO A 190 9.72 -8.88 3.18
CA PRO A 190 9.17 -8.47 4.48
C PRO A 190 8.65 -7.03 4.42
N GLY A 191 7.60 -6.82 3.66
CA GLY A 191 7.02 -5.51 3.40
C GLY A 191 6.08 -5.53 2.21
N ILE A 192 5.79 -4.35 1.70
CA ILE A 192 5.01 -4.17 0.47
C ILE A 192 5.98 -3.95 -0.68
N LYS A 193 5.78 -4.70 -1.77
CA LYS A 193 6.60 -4.64 -2.98
C LYS A 193 5.70 -4.42 -4.19
N MET A 194 6.12 -3.54 -5.10
CA MET A 194 5.52 -3.33 -6.41
C MET A 194 6.56 -3.54 -7.49
N GLY A 195 6.20 -4.31 -8.51
CA GLY A 195 7.06 -4.59 -9.66
C GLY A 195 8.21 -5.55 -9.37
N SER A 196 9.13 -5.66 -10.32
CA SER A 196 10.30 -6.53 -10.25
C SER A 196 11.42 -6.02 -11.16
N LEU A 197 12.67 -6.15 -10.72
CA LEU A 197 13.85 -5.88 -11.57
C LEU A 197 14.24 -7.09 -12.42
N THR A 198 13.70 -8.27 -12.15
CA THR A 198 14.02 -9.51 -12.86
C THR A 198 12.92 -9.93 -13.83
N GLU A 199 11.72 -9.39 -13.69
CA GLU A 199 10.57 -9.73 -14.51
C GLU A 199 9.86 -8.46 -15.02
N ALA A 200 9.35 -8.53 -16.25
CA ALA A 200 8.60 -7.42 -16.83
C ALA A 200 7.17 -7.37 -16.28
N SER A 201 7.05 -7.17 -14.96
CA SER A 201 5.78 -6.99 -14.24
C SER A 201 5.80 -5.73 -13.40
N THR A 202 4.64 -5.14 -13.22
CA THR A 202 4.38 -4.03 -12.28
C THR A 202 3.42 -4.45 -11.17
N ASP A 203 3.14 -5.75 -11.03
CA ASP A 203 2.21 -6.28 -10.05
C ASP A 203 2.76 -6.10 -8.63
N GLY A 204 1.85 -5.97 -7.68
CA GLY A 204 2.21 -5.86 -6.28
C GLY A 204 2.08 -7.21 -5.55
N ASN A 205 2.84 -7.39 -4.47
CA ASN A 205 2.74 -8.59 -3.64
C ASN A 205 1.43 -8.67 -2.82
N TRP A 206 0.52 -7.75 -3.03
CA TRP A 206 -0.84 -7.70 -2.45
C TRP A 206 -1.93 -8.22 -3.42
N GLU A 207 -1.58 -8.56 -4.65
CA GLU A 207 -2.49 -9.06 -5.70
C GLU A 207 -2.65 -10.57 -5.69
#